data_934663b8abaf5d051510264aad32c199
#
_entry.id   934663b8abaf5d051510264aad32c199
#
_cell.length_a   1.000
_cell.length_b   1.000
_cell.length_c   1.000
_cell.angle_alpha   90.00
_cell.angle_beta   90.00
_cell.angle_gamma   90.00
#
_symmetry.space_group_name_H-M   'P 1'
#
loop_
_entity.id
_entity.type
_entity.pdbx_description
1 polymer ?
#
loop_
_entity_poly.entity_id
_entity_poly.type
_entity_poly.pdbx_seq_one_letter_code
_entity_poly.pdbx_strand_id
1 'polypeptide(L)'
;MNEVFFDGMASFSDWGLYLTSLTIDAPKPKEIYVEIPNGDGALDLTEALTGEVHYESRPFEAVFTIKPETYSVELVRWMIGYLNGKQRTIRTKNEPGYYLIGRCATSFKNDGVLAVLTVKATCQPWKYKNDVTAINTTTGASGTTSITLPNERKRVIPTITASAAVTIIFNGQTISVNAGTQRLTNIALSYGDNVLTITGSEGTTVLFEYQEGAL
;
A
#
# COMPACT_ATOMS: atom_id res chain seq x y z
N MET A 1 11.72 2.55 -21.97
CA MET A 1 12.78 2.73 -20.98
C MET A 1 12.18 2.55 -19.61
N ASN A 2 12.83 1.84 -18.71
CA ASN A 2 12.35 1.69 -17.34
C ASN A 2 12.51 3.02 -16.58
N GLU A 3 11.50 3.39 -15.81
CA GLU A 3 11.41 4.69 -15.19
C GLU A 3 10.80 4.55 -13.79
N VAL A 4 11.26 5.38 -12.87
CA VAL A 4 10.73 5.46 -11.49
C VAL A 4 10.14 6.85 -11.31
N PHE A 5 8.96 6.90 -10.67
CA PHE A 5 8.26 8.14 -10.38
C PHE A 5 8.27 8.40 -8.87
N PHE A 6 8.61 9.61 -8.48
CA PHE A 6 8.59 10.08 -7.08
C PHE A 6 7.58 11.22 -6.96
N ASP A 7 6.45 10.98 -6.30
CA ASP A 7 5.29 11.90 -6.24
C ASP A 7 4.86 12.42 -7.64
N GLY A 8 4.92 11.56 -8.64
CA GLY A 8 4.57 11.88 -10.02
C GLY A 8 5.71 12.43 -10.88
N MET A 9 6.83 12.87 -10.30
CA MET A 9 8.02 13.30 -11.06
C MET A 9 8.78 12.08 -11.59
N ALA A 10 8.99 12.05 -12.90
CA ALA A 10 9.59 10.94 -13.60
C ALA A 10 11.12 11.05 -13.63
N SER A 11 11.80 9.97 -13.25
CA SER A 11 13.28 9.96 -13.17
C SER A 11 13.96 10.22 -14.52
N PHE A 12 13.38 9.75 -15.62
CA PHE A 12 13.94 9.97 -16.95
C PHE A 12 13.31 11.17 -17.65
N SER A 13 11.98 11.20 -17.76
CA SER A 13 11.28 12.22 -18.55
C SER A 13 11.45 13.63 -18.00
N ASP A 14 11.50 13.80 -16.67
CA ASP A 14 11.63 15.10 -16.02
C ASP A 14 13.06 15.45 -15.62
N TRP A 15 13.87 14.43 -15.23
CA TRP A 15 15.20 14.66 -14.66
C TRP A 15 16.34 14.18 -15.56
N GLY A 16 16.06 13.44 -16.64
CA GLY A 16 17.07 12.89 -17.53
C GLY A 16 17.94 11.79 -16.92
N LEU A 17 17.47 11.13 -15.84
CA LEU A 17 18.17 10.06 -15.16
C LEU A 17 17.97 8.72 -15.85
N TYR A 18 19.04 8.02 -16.13
CA TYR A 18 19.00 6.67 -16.68
C TYR A 18 18.99 5.64 -15.54
N LEU A 19 17.91 4.91 -15.39
CA LEU A 19 17.81 3.83 -14.39
C LEU A 19 18.78 2.69 -14.78
N THR A 20 19.78 2.46 -13.95
CA THR A 20 20.82 1.43 -14.14
C THR A 20 20.47 0.15 -13.37
N SER A 21 19.95 0.30 -12.16
CA SER A 21 19.53 -0.82 -11.30
C SER A 21 18.30 -0.43 -10.48
N LEU A 22 17.42 -1.40 -10.31
CA LEU A 22 16.22 -1.27 -9.46
C LEU A 22 16.08 -2.56 -8.64
N THR A 23 16.05 -2.42 -7.33
CA THR A 23 15.82 -3.51 -6.38
C THR A 23 14.65 -3.16 -5.49
N ILE A 24 13.66 -4.04 -5.44
CA ILE A 24 12.49 -3.93 -4.57
C ILE A 24 12.32 -5.29 -3.91
N ASP A 25 12.82 -5.43 -2.70
CA ASP A 25 12.72 -6.69 -1.98
C ASP A 25 11.33 -6.90 -1.38
N ALA A 26 10.96 -8.15 -1.15
CA ALA A 26 9.77 -8.46 -0.36
C ALA A 26 9.99 -8.04 1.10
N PRO A 27 8.93 -7.56 1.78
CA PRO A 27 9.04 -7.25 3.20
C PRO A 27 9.18 -8.55 3.99
N LYS A 28 10.06 -8.56 4.98
CA LYS A 28 10.25 -9.73 5.85
C LYS A 28 9.09 -9.85 6.84
N PRO A 29 8.59 -11.05 7.12
CA PRO A 29 7.65 -11.26 8.22
C PRO A 29 8.34 -10.95 9.55
N LYS A 30 7.58 -10.44 10.51
CA LYS A 30 8.01 -10.29 11.90
C LYS A 30 7.75 -11.59 12.63
N GLU A 31 8.73 -12.45 12.66
CA GLU A 31 8.64 -13.78 13.25
C GLU A 31 8.94 -13.76 14.74
N ILE A 32 8.19 -14.55 15.52
CA ILE A 32 8.37 -14.72 16.96
C ILE A 32 8.47 -16.21 17.25
N TYR A 33 9.68 -16.67 17.56
CA TYR A 33 9.96 -18.04 17.96
C TYR A 33 10.34 -18.12 19.45
N VAL A 34 9.79 -19.07 20.16
CA VAL A 34 10.12 -19.36 21.57
C VAL A 34 10.68 -20.75 21.67
N GLU A 35 11.92 -20.87 22.15
CA GLU A 35 12.54 -22.16 22.42
C GLU A 35 11.91 -22.83 23.65
N ILE A 36 11.60 -24.10 23.54
CA ILE A 36 11.08 -24.90 24.63
C ILE A 36 12.28 -25.65 25.31
N PRO A 37 12.59 -25.37 26.58
CA PRO A 37 13.67 -26.05 27.26
C PRO A 37 13.47 -27.57 27.22
N ASN A 38 14.51 -28.30 26.79
CA ASN A 38 14.51 -29.76 26.60
C ASN A 38 13.50 -30.30 25.57
N GLY A 39 12.94 -29.47 24.72
CA GLY A 39 12.11 -29.84 23.59
C GLY A 39 12.87 -29.73 22.25
N ASP A 40 12.38 -30.40 21.21
CA ASP A 40 12.89 -30.29 19.86
C ASP A 40 12.22 -29.06 19.15
N GLY A 41 13.07 -28.21 18.54
CA GLY A 41 12.61 -27.04 17.77
C GLY A 41 12.10 -25.89 18.64
N ALA A 42 11.53 -24.88 17.98
CA ALA A 42 10.96 -23.69 18.60
C ALA A 42 9.45 -23.60 18.29
N LEU A 43 8.69 -23.06 19.23
CA LEU A 43 7.27 -22.76 19.03
C LEU A 43 7.15 -21.45 18.25
N ASP A 44 6.47 -21.49 17.10
CA ASP A 44 6.15 -20.32 16.32
C ASP A 44 4.91 -19.60 16.89
N LEU A 45 5.12 -18.39 17.37
CA LEU A 45 4.07 -17.49 17.92
C LEU A 45 3.81 -16.28 17.02
N THR A 46 4.27 -16.31 15.79
CA THR A 46 4.19 -15.18 14.85
C THR A 46 2.77 -14.63 14.68
N GLU A 47 1.77 -15.49 14.65
CA GLU A 47 0.35 -15.12 14.50
C GLU A 47 -0.44 -15.17 15.83
N ALA A 48 0.18 -15.61 16.92
CA ALA A 48 -0.54 -15.95 18.17
C ALA A 48 -1.30 -14.79 18.80
N LEU A 49 -0.83 -13.53 18.64
CA LEU A 49 -1.44 -12.36 19.23
C LEU A 49 -2.54 -11.73 18.37
N THR A 50 -2.42 -11.81 17.04
CA THR A 50 -3.27 -11.05 16.12
C THR A 50 -4.02 -11.93 15.11
N GLY A 51 -3.64 -13.20 14.99
CA GLY A 51 -4.15 -14.11 13.96
C GLY A 51 -3.64 -13.79 12.55
N GLU A 52 -2.64 -12.91 12.42
CA GLU A 52 -2.11 -12.45 11.14
C GLU A 52 -0.61 -12.23 11.21
N VAL A 53 0.08 -12.46 10.07
CA VAL A 53 1.50 -12.13 9.91
C VAL A 53 1.66 -10.63 9.73
N HIS A 54 2.50 -10.01 10.53
CA HIS A 54 2.93 -8.62 10.36
C HIS A 54 4.30 -8.57 9.67
N TYR A 55 4.55 -7.48 8.94
CA TYR A 55 5.75 -7.35 8.12
C TYR A 55 6.62 -6.19 8.56
N GLU A 56 7.92 -6.33 8.34
CA GLU A 56 8.89 -5.24 8.44
C GLU A 56 8.74 -4.26 7.26
N SER A 57 9.43 -3.12 7.37
CA SER A 57 9.55 -2.19 6.25
C SER A 57 10.21 -2.86 5.05
N ARG A 58 9.75 -2.51 3.85
CA ARG A 58 10.27 -2.99 2.57
C ARG A 58 11.44 -2.11 2.12
N PRO A 59 12.62 -2.67 1.85
CA PRO A 59 13.71 -1.93 1.23
C PRO A 59 13.44 -1.69 -0.25
N PHE A 60 13.82 -0.49 -0.71
CA PHE A 60 13.81 -0.07 -2.10
C PHE A 60 15.14 0.58 -2.41
N GLU A 61 15.74 0.24 -3.55
CA GLU A 61 16.95 0.88 -4.05
C GLU A 61 16.85 1.08 -5.56
N ALA A 62 17.08 2.31 -6.00
CA ALA A 62 17.21 2.67 -7.42
C ALA A 62 18.53 3.39 -7.64
N VAL A 63 19.29 2.91 -8.62
CA VAL A 63 20.57 3.50 -9.03
C VAL A 63 20.38 4.15 -10.39
N PHE A 64 20.75 5.41 -10.49
CA PHE A 64 20.62 6.19 -11.71
C PHE A 64 21.97 6.71 -12.18
N THR A 65 22.21 6.63 -13.49
CA THR A 65 23.31 7.29 -14.14
C THR A 65 22.85 8.61 -14.76
N ILE A 66 23.62 9.66 -14.56
CA ILE A 66 23.42 10.99 -15.14
C ILE A 66 24.46 11.18 -16.23
N LYS A 67 24.02 11.40 -17.45
CA LYS A 67 24.93 11.65 -18.56
C LYS A 67 25.58 13.04 -18.45
N PRO A 68 26.82 13.22 -18.98
CA PRO A 68 27.50 14.51 -18.92
C PRO A 68 26.71 15.67 -19.47
N GLU A 69 25.95 15.46 -20.54
CA GLU A 69 25.10 16.49 -21.17
C GLU A 69 23.90 16.91 -20.33
N THR A 70 23.44 16.07 -19.41
CA THR A 70 22.31 16.34 -18.50
C THR A 70 22.80 16.82 -17.14
N TYR A 71 24.07 16.54 -16.80
CA TYR A 71 24.62 16.83 -15.47
C TYR A 71 24.71 18.34 -15.23
N SER A 72 24.15 18.81 -14.13
CA SER A 72 24.46 20.09 -13.50
C SER A 72 24.45 19.96 -11.98
N VAL A 73 25.28 20.76 -11.32
CA VAL A 73 25.34 20.78 -9.84
C VAL A 73 24.01 21.24 -9.24
N GLU A 74 23.33 22.18 -9.90
CA GLU A 74 22.03 22.70 -9.51
C GLU A 74 20.96 21.62 -9.57
N LEU A 75 20.91 20.84 -10.66
CA LEU A 75 19.98 19.72 -10.81
C LEU A 75 20.17 18.68 -9.71
N VAL A 76 21.43 18.28 -9.46
CA VAL A 76 21.74 17.31 -8.40
C VAL A 76 21.35 17.84 -7.02
N ARG A 77 21.66 19.09 -6.72
CA ARG A 77 21.30 19.73 -5.44
C ARG A 77 19.78 19.77 -5.27
N TRP A 78 19.07 20.12 -6.32
CA TRP A 78 17.60 20.16 -6.30
C TRP A 78 17.03 18.75 -6.07
N MET A 79 17.47 17.72 -6.81
CA MET A 79 17.02 16.34 -6.65
C MET A 79 17.27 15.81 -5.23
N ILE A 80 18.46 16.06 -4.68
CA ILE A 80 18.78 15.68 -3.31
C ILE A 80 17.84 16.39 -2.35
N GLY A 81 17.63 17.68 -2.48
CA GLY A 81 16.70 18.45 -1.65
C GLY A 81 15.24 17.99 -1.77
N TYR A 82 14.84 17.55 -2.96
CA TYR A 82 13.52 17.01 -3.20
C TYR A 82 13.32 15.62 -2.56
N LEU A 83 14.29 14.74 -2.63
CA LEU A 83 14.18 13.34 -2.22
C LEU A 83 14.66 13.08 -0.79
N ASN A 84 15.84 13.61 -0.43
CA ASN A 84 16.53 13.17 0.78
C ASN A 84 15.79 13.53 2.07
N GLY A 85 15.59 12.52 2.92
CA GLY A 85 14.87 12.65 4.20
C GLY A 85 13.34 12.80 4.04
N LYS A 86 12.81 12.84 2.84
CA LYS A 86 11.37 13.02 2.58
C LYS A 86 10.66 11.69 2.37
N GLN A 87 9.42 11.60 2.83
CA GLN A 87 8.52 10.51 2.46
C GLN A 87 7.94 10.81 1.08
N ARG A 88 8.00 9.83 0.19
CA ARG A 88 7.55 9.94 -1.19
C ARG A 88 6.66 8.75 -1.57
N THR A 89 5.75 9.00 -2.48
CA THR A 89 5.06 7.96 -3.24
C THR A 89 5.97 7.53 -4.37
N ILE A 90 6.30 6.24 -4.44
CA ILE A 90 7.23 5.68 -5.43
C ILE A 90 6.45 4.74 -6.33
N ARG A 91 6.47 5.01 -7.63
CA ARG A 91 5.88 4.15 -8.67
C ARG A 91 6.95 3.70 -9.62
N THR A 92 6.77 2.50 -10.18
CA THR A 92 7.65 1.96 -11.21
C THR A 92 6.85 1.63 -12.47
N LYS A 93 7.48 1.74 -13.60
CA LYS A 93 6.86 1.39 -14.88
C LYS A 93 6.60 -0.11 -15.02
N ASN A 94 7.30 -0.93 -14.24
CA ASN A 94 7.15 -2.39 -14.25
C ASN A 94 5.86 -2.85 -13.56
N GLU A 95 5.37 -2.09 -12.57
CA GLU A 95 4.11 -2.35 -11.86
C GLU A 95 3.23 -1.09 -11.85
N PRO A 96 2.64 -0.72 -12.99
CA PRO A 96 1.95 0.57 -13.15
C PRO A 96 0.68 0.69 -12.30
N GLY A 97 0.13 -0.43 -11.83
CA GLY A 97 -1.09 -0.47 -10.99
C GLY A 97 -0.85 -0.18 -9.51
N TYR A 98 0.41 -0.09 -9.07
CA TYR A 98 0.76 0.00 -7.65
C TYR A 98 1.75 1.11 -7.36
N TYR A 99 1.78 1.53 -6.08
CA TYR A 99 2.78 2.43 -5.55
C TYR A 99 3.27 2.01 -4.17
N LEU A 100 4.47 2.43 -3.83
CA LEU A 100 5.07 2.33 -2.51
C LEU A 100 5.04 3.69 -1.82
N ILE A 101 5.03 3.68 -0.49
CA ILE A 101 5.22 4.87 0.34
C ILE A 101 6.50 4.66 1.13
N GLY A 102 7.52 5.48 0.88
CA GLY A 102 8.82 5.31 1.53
C GLY A 102 9.52 6.61 1.85
N ARG A 103 10.36 6.57 2.89
CA ARG A 103 11.27 7.67 3.23
C ARG A 103 12.56 7.49 2.46
N CYS A 104 12.86 8.44 1.58
CA CYS A 104 14.01 8.40 0.71
C CYS A 104 15.28 8.88 1.42
N ALA A 105 16.39 8.23 1.10
CA ALA A 105 17.75 8.66 1.38
C ALA A 105 18.54 8.65 0.07
N THR A 106 19.34 9.67 -0.17
CA THR A 106 20.08 9.81 -1.42
C THR A 106 21.57 9.75 -1.16
N SER A 107 22.29 9.15 -2.10
CA SER A 107 23.75 9.16 -2.17
C SER A 107 24.17 9.53 -3.58
N PHE A 108 25.11 10.45 -3.70
CA PHE A 108 25.59 10.94 -4.98
C PHE A 108 27.09 10.70 -5.11
N LYS A 109 27.53 10.22 -6.26
CA LYS A 109 28.92 10.01 -6.61
C LYS A 109 29.19 10.55 -8.02
N ASN A 110 30.28 11.27 -8.18
CA ASN A 110 30.77 11.73 -9.47
C ASN A 110 32.26 11.42 -9.53
N ASP A 111 32.69 10.62 -10.51
CA ASP A 111 34.08 10.24 -10.74
C ASP A 111 34.72 11.02 -11.87
N GLY A 112 34.07 12.05 -12.40
CA GLY A 112 34.52 12.90 -13.50
C GLY A 112 34.17 12.36 -14.90
N VAL A 113 33.74 11.10 -15.01
CA VAL A 113 33.27 10.46 -16.24
C VAL A 113 31.78 10.25 -16.22
N LEU A 114 31.27 9.69 -15.10
CA LEU A 114 29.86 9.43 -14.88
C LEU A 114 29.44 9.92 -13.50
N ALA A 115 28.29 10.53 -13.47
CA ALA A 115 27.62 10.88 -12.23
C ALA A 115 26.53 9.84 -11.90
N VAL A 116 26.52 9.35 -10.66
CA VAL A 116 25.60 8.32 -10.18
C VAL A 116 24.83 8.85 -8.98
N LEU A 117 23.51 8.80 -9.07
CA LEU A 117 22.60 9.07 -7.97
C LEU A 117 21.96 7.75 -7.52
N THR A 118 22.16 7.39 -6.27
CA THR A 118 21.48 6.25 -5.65
C THR A 118 20.38 6.76 -4.72
N VAL A 119 19.19 6.26 -4.91
CA VAL A 119 18.03 6.54 -4.06
C VAL A 119 17.65 5.26 -3.33
N LYS A 120 17.80 5.25 -2.02
CA LYS A 120 17.30 4.18 -1.14
C LYS A 120 16.05 4.68 -0.45
N ALA A 121 15.08 3.79 -0.24
CA ALA A 121 13.92 4.14 0.56
C ALA A 121 13.54 3.00 1.50
N THR A 122 13.18 3.39 2.73
CA THR A 122 12.51 2.50 3.68
C THR A 122 11.02 2.67 3.47
N CYS A 123 10.42 1.71 2.77
CA CYS A 123 9.02 1.75 2.38
C CYS A 123 8.14 1.02 3.39
N GLN A 124 6.86 1.38 3.44
CA GLN A 124 5.85 0.57 4.08
C GLN A 124 5.82 -0.83 3.44
N PRO A 125 5.43 -1.87 4.17
CA PRO A 125 5.51 -3.24 3.64
C PRO A 125 4.64 -3.50 2.41
N TRP A 126 3.53 -2.79 2.31
CA TRP A 126 2.51 -3.00 1.28
C TRP A 126 2.78 -2.16 0.02
N LYS A 127 2.50 -2.76 -1.15
CA LYS A 127 2.27 -2.05 -2.40
C LYS A 127 0.80 -1.69 -2.44
N TYR A 128 0.48 -0.43 -2.58
CA TYR A 128 -0.90 0.06 -2.61
C TYR A 128 -1.38 0.16 -4.05
N LYS A 129 -2.60 -0.26 -4.34
CA LYS A 129 -3.23 0.03 -5.65
C LYS A 129 -3.26 1.52 -5.90
N ASN A 130 -3.14 1.95 -7.16
CA ASN A 130 -3.25 3.38 -7.51
C ASN A 130 -4.65 3.91 -7.21
N ASP A 131 -5.66 3.11 -7.52
CA ASP A 131 -7.05 3.49 -7.37
C ASP A 131 -7.62 2.97 -6.05
N VAL A 132 -8.43 3.79 -5.41
CA VAL A 132 -9.26 3.38 -4.27
C VAL A 132 -10.38 2.50 -4.80
N THR A 133 -10.56 1.32 -4.21
CA THR A 133 -11.70 0.46 -4.54
C THR A 133 -12.95 1.06 -3.94
N ALA A 134 -13.91 1.42 -4.80
CA ALA A 134 -15.20 2.02 -4.43
C ALA A 134 -16.32 1.13 -4.95
N ILE A 135 -17.11 0.54 -4.04
CA ILE A 135 -18.22 -0.35 -4.38
C ILE A 135 -19.50 0.22 -3.78
N ASN A 136 -20.46 0.52 -4.66
CA ASN A 136 -21.75 1.06 -4.27
C ASN A 136 -22.84 0.00 -4.39
N THR A 137 -23.79 -0.01 -3.46
CA THR A 137 -24.95 -0.87 -3.51
C THR A 137 -26.19 -0.12 -3.01
N THR A 138 -27.36 -0.63 -3.39
CA THR A 138 -28.65 -0.05 -2.96
C THR A 138 -29.53 -1.18 -2.47
N THR A 139 -30.21 -0.98 -1.33
CA THR A 139 -31.18 -1.94 -0.81
C THR A 139 -32.41 -1.99 -1.71
N GLY A 140 -32.79 -3.21 -2.12
CA GLY A 140 -33.98 -3.44 -2.95
C GLY A 140 -35.27 -3.44 -2.13
N ALA A 141 -36.40 -3.74 -2.80
CA ALA A 141 -37.73 -3.81 -2.20
C ALA A 141 -37.86 -4.83 -1.04
N SER A 142 -37.01 -5.87 -1.03
CA SER A 142 -36.93 -6.80 0.12
C SER A 142 -36.29 -6.21 1.37
N GLY A 143 -35.71 -5.01 1.28
CA GLY A 143 -34.95 -4.38 2.35
C GLY A 143 -33.59 -5.05 2.62
N THR A 144 -33.22 -6.11 1.88
CA THR A 144 -31.98 -6.85 2.09
C THR A 144 -31.23 -7.03 0.79
N THR A 145 -29.91 -6.82 0.81
CA THR A 145 -29.01 -6.98 -0.36
C THR A 145 -27.72 -7.63 0.11
N SER A 146 -27.21 -8.58 -0.68
CA SER A 146 -25.88 -9.16 -0.48
C SER A 146 -24.88 -8.51 -1.43
N ILE A 147 -23.68 -8.23 -0.94
CA ILE A 147 -22.59 -7.63 -1.71
C ILE A 147 -21.28 -8.35 -1.41
N THR A 148 -20.41 -8.44 -2.42
CA THR A 148 -19.05 -8.97 -2.28
C THR A 148 -18.05 -7.83 -2.41
N LEU A 149 -17.18 -7.69 -1.40
CA LEU A 149 -16.06 -6.74 -1.40
C LEU A 149 -14.76 -7.53 -1.61
N PRO A 150 -14.19 -7.54 -2.81
CA PRO A 150 -12.89 -8.16 -3.05
C PRO A 150 -11.80 -7.35 -2.33
N ASN A 151 -10.80 -8.02 -1.79
CA ASN A 151 -9.65 -7.37 -1.19
C ASN A 151 -8.37 -8.16 -1.46
N GLU A 152 -7.28 -7.43 -1.66
CA GLU A 152 -5.96 -8.02 -1.73
C GLU A 152 -5.44 -8.38 -0.33
N ARG A 153 -4.16 -8.74 -0.24
CA ARG A 153 -3.58 -9.36 0.96
C ARG A 153 -3.62 -8.50 2.21
N LYS A 154 -3.53 -7.17 2.05
CA LYS A 154 -3.55 -6.27 3.20
C LYS A 154 -4.95 -6.23 3.81
N ARG A 155 -5.05 -6.55 5.11
CA ARG A 155 -6.29 -6.34 5.87
C ARG A 155 -6.64 -4.86 5.88
N VAL A 156 -7.89 -4.52 5.51
CA VAL A 156 -8.36 -3.14 5.41
C VAL A 156 -9.72 -2.95 6.09
N ILE A 157 -9.92 -1.79 6.70
CA ILE A 157 -11.19 -1.36 7.24
C ILE A 157 -11.76 -0.34 6.26
N PRO A 158 -12.88 -0.64 5.57
CA PRO A 158 -13.46 0.29 4.61
C PRO A 158 -14.04 1.53 5.30
N THR A 159 -14.03 2.63 4.59
CA THR A 159 -14.88 3.78 4.87
C THR A 159 -16.26 3.48 4.30
N ILE A 160 -17.30 3.59 5.11
CA ILE A 160 -18.68 3.26 4.76
C ILE A 160 -19.49 4.56 4.79
N THR A 161 -20.12 4.89 3.67
CA THR A 161 -21.03 6.03 3.57
C THR A 161 -22.43 5.49 3.25
N ALA A 162 -23.37 5.67 4.18
CA ALA A 162 -24.75 5.23 4.06
C ALA A 162 -25.72 6.43 4.00
N SER A 163 -26.71 6.41 3.09
CA SER A 163 -27.70 7.47 2.96
C SER A 163 -28.74 7.45 4.08
N ALA A 164 -28.98 6.29 4.71
CA ALA A 164 -29.82 6.09 5.87
C ALA A 164 -29.20 5.00 6.78
N ALA A 165 -29.73 4.82 7.98
CA ALA A 165 -29.27 3.77 8.87
C ALA A 165 -29.52 2.38 8.27
N VAL A 166 -28.51 1.52 8.35
CA VAL A 166 -28.56 0.13 7.88
C VAL A 166 -27.94 -0.81 8.90
N THR A 167 -28.27 -2.08 8.77
CA THR A 167 -27.61 -3.16 9.51
C THR A 167 -26.79 -3.99 8.55
N ILE A 168 -25.54 -4.27 8.88
CA ILE A 168 -24.63 -5.09 8.11
C ILE A 168 -24.34 -6.37 8.88
N ILE A 169 -24.51 -7.52 8.24
CA ILE A 169 -24.07 -8.82 8.75
C ILE A 169 -22.74 -9.15 8.05
N PHE A 170 -21.69 -9.31 8.83
CA PHE A 170 -20.36 -9.67 8.35
C PHE A 170 -19.72 -10.67 9.32
N ASN A 171 -19.23 -11.79 8.80
CA ASN A 171 -18.61 -12.88 9.59
C ASN A 171 -19.48 -13.32 10.79
N GLY A 172 -20.80 -13.41 10.57
CA GLY A 172 -21.76 -13.80 11.62
C GLY A 172 -22.07 -12.72 12.66
N GLN A 173 -21.46 -11.54 12.57
CA GLN A 173 -21.73 -10.41 13.45
C GLN A 173 -22.73 -9.46 12.81
N THR A 174 -23.66 -8.96 13.62
CA THR A 174 -24.63 -7.93 13.21
C THR A 174 -24.13 -6.56 13.68
N ILE A 175 -23.95 -5.65 12.75
CA ILE A 175 -23.29 -4.35 12.94
C ILE A 175 -24.25 -3.25 12.49
N SER A 176 -24.59 -2.32 13.38
CA SER A 176 -25.39 -1.14 13.05
C SER A 176 -24.50 -0.05 12.44
N VAL A 177 -24.95 0.50 11.31
CA VAL A 177 -24.30 1.58 10.58
C VAL A 177 -25.28 2.74 10.48
N ASN A 178 -24.94 3.88 11.06
CA ASN A 178 -25.77 5.08 11.00
C ASN A 178 -25.68 5.76 9.61
N ALA A 179 -26.61 6.64 9.30
CA ALA A 179 -26.49 7.51 8.14
C ALA A 179 -25.22 8.39 8.23
N GLY A 180 -24.59 8.64 7.09
CA GLY A 180 -23.34 9.38 6.98
C GLY A 180 -22.11 8.50 6.78
N THR A 181 -20.92 9.06 6.96
CA THR A 181 -19.63 8.40 6.70
C THR A 181 -18.98 7.96 8.01
N GLN A 182 -18.56 6.69 8.08
CA GLN A 182 -17.91 6.11 9.26
C GLN A 182 -16.96 4.97 8.91
N ARG A 183 -16.05 4.65 9.84
CA ARG A 183 -15.17 3.48 9.77
C ARG A 183 -15.40 2.62 11.01
N LEU A 184 -15.71 1.36 10.79
CA LEU A 184 -16.05 0.41 11.86
C LEU A 184 -15.00 -0.71 11.88
N THR A 185 -14.27 -0.84 12.98
CA THR A 185 -13.15 -1.78 13.13
C THR A 185 -13.56 -3.24 13.05
N ASN A 186 -14.83 -3.55 13.33
CA ASN A 186 -15.42 -4.88 13.21
C ASN A 186 -15.80 -5.27 11.76
N ILE A 187 -15.72 -4.33 10.81
CA ILE A 187 -15.80 -4.62 9.36
C ILE A 187 -14.38 -4.51 8.79
N ALA A 188 -13.58 -5.54 9.03
CA ALA A 188 -12.22 -5.61 8.52
C ALA A 188 -12.12 -6.69 7.43
N LEU A 189 -11.90 -6.25 6.19
CA LEU A 189 -11.80 -7.10 5.02
C LEU A 189 -10.50 -7.89 5.05
N SER A 190 -10.61 -9.20 4.91
CA SER A 190 -9.48 -10.13 4.76
C SER A 190 -9.15 -10.34 3.27
N TYR A 191 -8.10 -11.07 2.99
CA TYR A 191 -7.72 -11.47 1.64
C TYR A 191 -8.85 -12.25 0.94
N GLY A 192 -9.13 -11.92 -0.31
CA GLY A 192 -10.15 -12.55 -1.14
C GLY A 192 -11.52 -11.87 -1.06
N ASP A 193 -12.55 -12.63 -1.28
CA ASP A 193 -13.93 -12.16 -1.36
C ASP A 193 -14.58 -12.09 0.03
N ASN A 194 -14.99 -10.89 0.42
CA ASN A 194 -15.68 -10.62 1.67
C ASN A 194 -17.17 -10.39 1.39
N VAL A 195 -18.00 -11.31 1.81
CA VAL A 195 -19.47 -11.24 1.58
C VAL A 195 -20.13 -10.55 2.77
N LEU A 196 -20.91 -9.50 2.49
CA LEU A 196 -21.70 -8.76 3.46
C LEU A 196 -23.18 -8.83 3.08
N THR A 197 -24.03 -8.93 4.09
CA THR A 197 -25.48 -8.77 3.91
C THR A 197 -25.93 -7.46 4.55
N ILE A 198 -26.57 -6.61 3.77
CA ILE A 198 -26.99 -5.27 4.18
C ILE A 198 -28.52 -5.27 4.26
N THR A 199 -29.06 -4.82 5.39
CA THR A 199 -30.52 -4.67 5.62
C THR A 199 -30.81 -3.22 5.97
N GLY A 200 -31.80 -2.62 5.29
CA GLY A 200 -32.21 -1.23 5.49
C GLY A 200 -33.49 -0.91 4.73
N SER A 201 -33.95 0.34 4.80
CA SER A 201 -35.09 0.80 4.02
C SER A 201 -34.82 0.68 2.52
N GLU A 202 -35.83 0.40 1.72
CA GLU A 202 -35.73 0.37 0.26
C GLU A 202 -35.12 1.68 -0.27
N GLY A 203 -34.22 1.55 -1.25
CA GLY A 203 -33.54 2.68 -1.88
C GLY A 203 -32.38 3.26 -1.07
N THR A 204 -32.04 2.68 0.10
CA THR A 204 -30.85 3.13 0.86
C THR A 204 -29.58 2.77 0.11
N THR A 205 -28.74 3.77 -0.19
CA THR A 205 -27.45 3.57 -0.83
C THR A 205 -26.35 3.42 0.21
N VAL A 206 -25.44 2.48 -0.02
CA VAL A 206 -24.25 2.25 0.81
C VAL A 206 -23.03 2.14 -0.09
N LEU A 207 -22.06 3.04 0.14
CA LEU A 207 -20.77 3.09 -0.55
C LEU A 207 -19.68 2.59 0.39
N PHE A 208 -18.86 1.66 -0.11
CA PHE A 208 -17.65 1.16 0.55
C PHE A 208 -16.43 1.64 -0.21
N GLU A 209 -15.53 2.34 0.48
CA GLU A 209 -14.28 2.83 -0.09
C GLU A 209 -13.08 2.34 0.72
N TYR A 210 -12.12 1.71 0.06
CA TYR A 210 -10.92 1.19 0.74
C TYR A 210 -9.71 1.11 -0.19
N GLN A 211 -8.52 1.19 0.42
CA GLN A 211 -7.24 1.10 -0.27
C GLN A 211 -6.66 -0.31 -0.13
N GLU A 212 -6.71 -1.07 -1.21
CA GLU A 212 -6.12 -2.40 -1.27
C GLU A 212 -4.58 -2.34 -1.27
N GLY A 213 -3.97 -3.42 -0.78
CA GLY A 213 -2.52 -3.55 -0.78
C GLY A 213 -2.06 -4.98 -0.99
N ALA A 214 -1.06 -5.14 -1.88
CA ALA A 214 -0.36 -6.38 -2.17
C ALA A 214 1.01 -6.43 -1.46
N LEU A 215 1.63 -7.62 -1.41
CA LEU A 215 3.02 -7.80 -0.97
C LEU A 215 4.02 -7.69 -2.12
#